data_22bae71e268e4e887df51f55fbbfb22b
#
_entry.id   22bae71e268e4e887df51f55fbbfb22b
#
_cell.length_a   1.000
_cell.length_b   1.000
_cell.length_c   1.000
_cell.angle_alpha   90.00
_cell.angle_beta   90.00
_cell.angle_gamma   90.00
#
_symmetry.space_group_name_H-M   'P 1'
#
loop_
_entity.id
_entity.type
_entity.pdbx_description
1 polymer ?
#
loop_
_entity_poly.entity_id
_entity_poly.type
_entity_poly.pdbx_seq_one_letter_code
_entity_poly.pdbx_strand_id
1 'polypeptide(L)'
;MAHLFPRLIREGMLTLLKEEIEKVPDLDRDVRQKHWEKSGDTLLHFAARHGKMDILRYLIEILGMNIELVNQDYKRPLHEAASMGHRDCVLYLLEWRATVDCLKKADWTPLMMACTRRNLEIIGDLVHHGANPQLKNKDGWNCFHIASREGDPRVIQYLLDAFPDIWDTESRIGRTPLHTAAMHGRLEIVKILLERCRYMPDVRDHCGITPFVDAIQNGHLDVGQVLLERHQADCKIRDALGNQPLHRAAITGQGEALRFLVSDLEVDVDERATDLDLTALHYAAKEGHKGTIQCLLSLGASLHVKDKKHRTALHMASARQHAPCVRFLLQAGLKDSPDDTGMYARQLAKKPDVLQLFEENRLGGKEH
;
A
#
# COMPACT_ATOMS: atom_id res chain seq x y z
N MET A 1 0.89 40.82 -5.77
CA MET A 1 0.01 40.13 -6.76
C MET A 1 0.20 38.61 -6.80
N ALA A 2 1.39 38.06 -6.57
CA ALA A 2 1.64 36.62 -6.76
C ALA A 2 0.77 35.62 -5.92
N HIS A 3 0.21 36.04 -4.80
CA HIS A 3 -0.63 35.19 -3.95
C HIS A 3 -2.08 35.70 -3.80
N LEU A 4 -2.41 36.83 -4.41
CA LEU A 4 -3.71 37.46 -4.22
C LEU A 4 -4.85 36.65 -4.86
N PHE A 5 -4.78 36.30 -6.14
CA PHE A 5 -5.84 35.57 -6.84
C PHE A 5 -6.09 34.15 -6.27
N PRO A 6 -5.05 33.34 -6.05
CA PRO A 6 -5.25 32.03 -5.37
C PRO A 6 -5.93 32.16 -4.01
N ARG A 7 -5.58 33.18 -3.22
CA ARG A 7 -6.20 33.44 -1.92
C ARG A 7 -7.67 33.81 -2.06
N LEU A 8 -8.01 34.78 -2.94
CA LEU A 8 -9.41 35.18 -3.16
C LEU A 8 -10.28 34.02 -3.61
N ILE A 9 -9.73 33.11 -4.44
CA ILE A 9 -10.45 31.91 -4.87
C ILE A 9 -10.65 30.94 -3.70
N ARG A 10 -9.64 30.68 -2.90
CA ARG A 10 -9.79 29.82 -1.70
C ARG A 10 -10.87 30.32 -0.75
N GLU A 11 -10.90 31.63 -0.54
CA GLU A 11 -11.88 32.32 0.31
C GLU A 11 -13.27 32.47 -0.35
N GLY A 12 -13.39 32.25 -1.67
CA GLY A 12 -14.64 32.38 -2.41
C GLY A 12 -15.07 33.83 -2.70
N MET A 13 -14.12 34.75 -2.74
CA MET A 13 -14.37 36.19 -2.88
C MET A 13 -14.51 36.61 -4.37
N LEU A 14 -15.58 36.15 -5.03
CA LEU A 14 -15.80 36.38 -6.46
C LEU A 14 -15.82 37.86 -6.83
N THR A 15 -16.48 38.74 -6.06
CA THR A 15 -16.58 40.18 -6.35
C THR A 15 -15.20 40.81 -6.34
N LEU A 16 -14.42 40.59 -5.29
CA LEU A 16 -13.06 41.14 -5.22
C LEU A 16 -12.14 40.53 -6.29
N LEU A 17 -12.33 39.26 -6.63
CA LEU A 17 -11.58 38.64 -7.71
C LEU A 17 -11.83 39.32 -9.04
N LYS A 18 -13.08 39.66 -9.36
CA LYS A 18 -13.45 40.42 -10.57
C LYS A 18 -12.79 41.77 -10.59
N GLU A 19 -12.93 42.55 -9.51
CA GLU A 19 -12.35 43.90 -9.38
C GLU A 19 -10.83 43.92 -9.55
N GLU A 20 -10.14 42.90 -9.02
CA GLU A 20 -8.68 42.82 -9.14
C GLU A 20 -8.25 42.34 -10.54
N ILE A 21 -9.04 41.46 -11.19
CA ILE A 21 -8.76 41.00 -12.56
C ILE A 21 -8.94 42.15 -13.57
N GLU A 22 -9.92 43.04 -13.39
CA GLU A 22 -10.14 44.22 -14.25
C GLU A 22 -8.94 45.20 -14.26
N LYS A 23 -8.13 45.17 -13.19
CA LYS A 23 -6.91 46.03 -13.10
C LYS A 23 -5.69 45.43 -13.81
N VAL A 24 -5.79 44.20 -14.33
CA VAL A 24 -4.66 43.49 -14.95
C VAL A 24 -4.44 43.96 -16.38
N PRO A 25 -3.24 44.46 -16.72
CA PRO A 25 -2.95 45.01 -18.06
C PRO A 25 -2.97 43.96 -19.18
N ASP A 26 -2.49 42.77 -18.92
CA ASP A 26 -2.43 41.66 -19.88
C ASP A 26 -3.16 40.45 -19.31
N LEU A 27 -4.43 40.29 -19.67
CA LEU A 27 -5.30 39.25 -19.17
C LEU A 27 -4.81 37.84 -19.55
N ASP A 28 -4.26 37.68 -20.76
CA ASP A 28 -3.80 36.38 -21.23
C ASP A 28 -2.55 35.92 -20.48
N ARG A 29 -1.53 36.79 -20.41
CA ARG A 29 -0.26 36.44 -19.74
C ARG A 29 -0.42 36.38 -18.23
N ASP A 30 -1.14 37.32 -17.63
CA ASP A 30 -1.14 37.49 -16.17
C ASP A 30 -2.26 36.76 -15.46
N VAL A 31 -3.26 36.21 -16.19
CA VAL A 31 -4.40 35.48 -15.63
C VAL A 31 -4.66 34.14 -16.33
N ARG A 32 -5.00 34.18 -17.65
CA ARG A 32 -5.51 32.96 -18.34
C ARG A 32 -4.49 31.86 -18.46
N GLN A 33 -3.23 32.17 -18.77
CA GLN A 33 -2.14 31.22 -19.01
C GLN A 33 -1.18 31.12 -17.81
N LYS A 34 -1.38 31.94 -16.79
CA LYS A 34 -0.47 31.98 -15.64
C LYS A 34 -0.61 30.78 -14.76
N HIS A 35 0.55 30.21 -14.40
CA HIS A 35 0.71 29.19 -13.41
C HIS A 35 1.14 29.81 -12.07
N TRP A 36 0.49 29.41 -11.00
CA TRP A 36 0.65 29.98 -9.68
C TRP A 36 1.30 28.97 -8.72
N GLU A 37 2.01 29.49 -7.74
CA GLU A 37 2.69 28.70 -6.71
C GLU A 37 3.70 27.68 -7.27
N LYS A 38 4.32 26.92 -6.40
CA LYS A 38 5.28 25.85 -6.78
C LYS A 38 4.62 24.68 -7.50
N SER A 39 3.32 24.48 -7.31
CA SER A 39 2.55 23.42 -7.98
C SER A 39 2.28 23.71 -9.45
N GLY A 40 2.42 24.97 -9.88
CA GLY A 40 2.07 25.40 -11.23
C GLY A 40 0.56 25.34 -11.50
N ASP A 41 -0.27 25.48 -10.48
CA ASP A 41 -1.73 25.49 -10.62
C ASP A 41 -2.21 26.75 -11.38
N THR A 42 -3.23 26.61 -12.21
CA THR A 42 -3.99 27.73 -12.76
C THR A 42 -5.12 28.13 -11.81
N LEU A 43 -5.77 29.26 -12.05
CA LEU A 43 -6.92 29.68 -11.24
C LEU A 43 -8.06 28.66 -11.27
N LEU A 44 -8.23 27.93 -12.40
CA LEU A 44 -9.19 26.82 -12.51
C LEU A 44 -8.88 25.65 -11.57
N HIS A 45 -7.59 25.33 -11.37
CA HIS A 45 -7.21 24.29 -10.39
C HIS A 45 -7.62 24.68 -8.97
N PHE A 46 -7.40 25.94 -8.58
CA PHE A 46 -7.82 26.42 -7.26
C PHE A 46 -9.34 26.42 -7.12
N ALA A 47 -10.09 26.91 -8.11
CA ALA A 47 -11.55 26.91 -8.07
C ALA A 47 -12.12 25.48 -7.97
N ALA A 48 -11.63 24.57 -8.78
CA ALA A 48 -12.04 23.16 -8.77
C ALA A 48 -11.67 22.45 -7.47
N ARG A 49 -10.45 22.68 -6.95
CA ARG A 49 -9.96 22.09 -5.68
C ARG A 49 -10.77 22.52 -4.47
N HIS A 50 -11.24 23.75 -4.46
CA HIS A 50 -11.97 24.33 -3.34
C HIS A 50 -13.48 24.39 -3.56
N GLY A 51 -14.00 23.78 -4.62
CA GLY A 51 -15.44 23.71 -4.91
C GLY A 51 -16.11 25.07 -5.13
N LYS A 52 -15.36 26.05 -5.69
CA LYS A 52 -15.85 27.42 -5.86
C LYS A 52 -16.56 27.55 -7.21
N MET A 53 -17.78 27.03 -7.26
CA MET A 53 -18.56 26.89 -8.49
C MET A 53 -18.78 28.23 -9.22
N ASP A 54 -19.15 29.27 -8.48
CA ASP A 54 -19.39 30.62 -9.09
C ASP A 54 -18.13 31.21 -9.69
N ILE A 55 -16.98 30.97 -9.03
CA ILE A 55 -15.67 31.39 -9.56
C ILE A 55 -15.30 30.54 -10.76
N LEU A 56 -15.52 29.23 -10.70
CA LEU A 56 -15.25 28.30 -11.81
C LEU A 56 -16.03 28.73 -13.07
N ARG A 57 -17.32 29.06 -12.93
CA ARG A 57 -18.14 29.60 -14.02
C ARG A 57 -17.58 30.90 -14.58
N TYR A 58 -17.25 31.86 -13.73
CA TYR A 58 -16.68 33.13 -14.15
C TYR A 58 -15.39 32.94 -14.95
N LEU A 59 -14.49 32.09 -14.49
CA LEU A 59 -13.22 31.82 -15.16
C LEU A 59 -13.40 31.15 -16.53
N ILE A 60 -14.40 30.29 -16.68
CA ILE A 60 -14.67 29.56 -17.93
C ILE A 60 -15.53 30.41 -18.87
N GLU A 61 -16.71 30.87 -18.40
CA GLU A 61 -17.71 31.50 -19.27
C GLU A 61 -17.33 32.94 -19.65
N ILE A 62 -16.76 33.69 -18.70
CA ILE A 62 -16.48 35.12 -18.91
C ILE A 62 -15.03 35.36 -19.35
N LEU A 63 -14.08 34.69 -18.65
CA LEU A 63 -12.68 34.84 -18.99
C LEU A 63 -12.19 33.91 -20.09
N GLY A 64 -12.97 32.89 -20.47
CA GLY A 64 -12.61 31.93 -21.52
C GLY A 64 -11.36 31.13 -21.22
N MET A 65 -11.12 30.80 -19.96
CA MET A 65 -9.94 30.00 -19.56
C MET A 65 -10.03 28.59 -20.10
N ASN A 66 -8.90 28.08 -20.59
CA ASN A 66 -8.82 26.70 -21.08
C ASN A 66 -8.85 25.67 -19.92
N ILE A 67 -9.91 24.86 -19.89
CA ILE A 67 -10.15 23.82 -18.87
C ILE A 67 -9.16 22.66 -18.92
N GLU A 68 -8.39 22.53 -20.02
CA GLU A 68 -7.40 21.45 -20.23
C GLU A 68 -5.98 21.84 -19.81
N LEU A 69 -5.77 23.05 -19.27
CA LEU A 69 -4.47 23.46 -18.75
C LEU A 69 -4.02 22.53 -17.62
N VAL A 70 -2.74 22.16 -17.65
CA VAL A 70 -2.15 21.26 -16.69
C VAL A 70 -1.22 21.99 -15.72
N ASN A 71 -1.13 21.51 -14.50
CA ASN A 71 -0.11 21.94 -13.53
C ASN A 71 1.19 21.11 -13.68
N GLN A 72 2.16 21.27 -12.77
CA GLN A 72 3.44 20.53 -12.79
C GLN A 72 3.29 19.02 -12.59
N ASP A 73 2.19 18.55 -12.02
CA ASP A 73 1.84 17.13 -11.90
C ASP A 73 0.95 16.64 -13.06
N TYR A 74 0.83 17.42 -14.14
CA TYR A 74 -0.07 17.16 -15.27
C TYR A 74 -1.55 17.03 -14.88
N LYS A 75 -1.93 17.49 -13.70
CA LYS A 75 -3.34 17.53 -13.29
C LYS A 75 -4.07 18.58 -14.10
N ARG A 76 -5.32 18.30 -14.43
CA ARG A 76 -6.31 19.25 -14.93
C ARG A 76 -7.30 19.62 -13.82
N PRO A 77 -8.11 20.68 -13.95
CA PRO A 77 -9.14 21.03 -12.98
C PRO A 77 -10.08 19.88 -12.64
N LEU A 78 -10.40 18.99 -13.61
CA LEU A 78 -11.23 17.81 -13.38
C LEU A 78 -10.60 16.82 -12.36
N HIS A 79 -9.28 16.62 -12.39
CA HIS A 79 -8.60 15.81 -11.37
C HIS A 79 -8.76 16.40 -9.96
N GLU A 80 -8.65 17.71 -9.84
CA GLU A 80 -8.79 18.40 -8.55
C GLU A 80 -10.23 18.29 -8.01
N ALA A 81 -11.24 18.56 -8.85
CA ALA A 81 -12.64 18.45 -8.48
C ALA A 81 -12.99 17.01 -8.04
N ALA A 82 -12.58 16.00 -8.82
CA ALA A 82 -12.83 14.59 -8.51
C ALA A 82 -12.10 14.14 -7.24
N SER A 83 -10.83 14.56 -7.06
CA SER A 83 -10.02 14.22 -5.88
C SER A 83 -10.57 14.83 -4.60
N MET A 84 -11.18 16.02 -4.67
CA MET A 84 -11.66 16.73 -3.48
C MET A 84 -13.16 16.51 -3.21
N GLY A 85 -13.86 15.81 -4.08
CA GLY A 85 -15.26 15.47 -3.86
C GLY A 85 -16.25 16.57 -4.25
N HIS A 86 -15.86 17.52 -5.11
CA HIS A 86 -16.72 18.62 -5.54
C HIS A 86 -17.52 18.24 -6.78
N ARG A 87 -18.63 17.51 -6.54
CA ARG A 87 -19.48 16.93 -7.60
C ARG A 87 -19.96 17.97 -8.61
N ASP A 88 -20.47 19.12 -8.12
CA ASP A 88 -20.98 20.18 -9.00
C ASP A 88 -19.91 20.69 -9.97
N CYS A 89 -18.68 20.83 -9.48
CA CYS A 89 -17.54 21.21 -10.32
C CYS A 89 -17.18 20.12 -11.33
N VAL A 90 -17.27 18.82 -10.94
CA VAL A 90 -17.02 17.69 -11.84
C VAL A 90 -18.06 17.69 -12.97
N LEU A 91 -19.34 17.76 -12.65
CA LEU A 91 -20.41 17.78 -13.64
C LEU A 91 -20.28 18.95 -14.57
N TYR A 92 -20.06 20.14 -14.06
CA TYR A 92 -19.88 21.34 -14.85
C TYR A 92 -18.70 21.26 -15.82
N LEU A 93 -17.55 20.75 -15.36
CA LEU A 93 -16.39 20.56 -16.23
C LEU A 93 -16.66 19.53 -17.33
N LEU A 94 -17.41 18.45 -17.03
CA LEU A 94 -17.80 17.43 -18.00
C LEU A 94 -18.82 17.99 -19.03
N GLU A 95 -19.77 18.82 -18.61
CA GLU A 95 -20.69 19.55 -19.51
C GLU A 95 -19.93 20.46 -20.48
N TRP A 96 -18.83 21.06 -20.01
CA TRP A 96 -17.92 21.85 -20.84
C TRP A 96 -16.92 20.97 -21.63
N ARG A 97 -17.17 19.64 -21.71
CA ARG A 97 -16.41 18.67 -22.49
C ARG A 97 -14.95 18.51 -22.03
N ALA A 98 -14.70 18.63 -20.72
CA ALA A 98 -13.41 18.25 -20.18
C ALA A 98 -13.09 16.79 -20.55
N THR A 99 -11.84 16.52 -20.91
CA THR A 99 -11.38 15.17 -21.24
C THR A 99 -11.54 14.25 -20.03
N VAL A 100 -12.52 13.36 -20.05
CA VAL A 100 -12.91 12.50 -18.91
C VAL A 100 -11.77 11.57 -18.46
N ASP A 101 -11.01 11.02 -19.41
CA ASP A 101 -9.88 10.10 -19.17
C ASP A 101 -8.53 10.81 -19.26
N CYS A 102 -8.49 12.09 -18.92
CA CYS A 102 -7.23 12.82 -18.88
C CYS A 102 -6.28 12.21 -17.84
N LEU A 103 -4.97 12.25 -18.16
CA LEU A 103 -3.94 11.64 -17.33
C LEU A 103 -3.13 12.70 -16.59
N LYS A 104 -2.93 12.51 -15.30
CA LYS A 104 -1.92 13.21 -14.53
C LYS A 104 -0.66 12.35 -14.38
N LYS A 105 0.35 12.88 -13.70
CA LYS A 105 1.61 12.17 -13.39
C LYS A 105 1.34 10.74 -12.88
N ALA A 106 2.13 9.80 -13.38
CA ALA A 106 1.97 8.35 -13.18
C ALA A 106 0.67 7.76 -13.75
N ASP A 107 0.07 8.41 -14.76
CA ASP A 107 -1.07 7.96 -15.56
C ASP A 107 -2.37 7.74 -14.76
N TRP A 108 -2.59 8.58 -13.75
CA TRP A 108 -3.84 8.55 -12.97
C TRP A 108 -4.95 9.32 -13.66
N THR A 109 -6.14 8.72 -13.74
CA THR A 109 -7.36 9.35 -14.26
C THR A 109 -8.20 10.01 -13.16
N PRO A 110 -9.14 10.93 -13.50
CA PRO A 110 -10.12 11.45 -12.55
C PRO A 110 -10.94 10.34 -11.86
N LEU A 111 -11.30 9.27 -12.57
CA LEU A 111 -12.00 8.11 -12.01
C LEU A 111 -11.19 7.43 -10.91
N MET A 112 -9.89 7.21 -11.12
CA MET A 112 -8.99 6.67 -10.09
C MET A 112 -8.91 7.58 -8.86
N MET A 113 -8.90 8.90 -9.07
CA MET A 113 -8.90 9.88 -7.98
C MET A 113 -10.21 9.85 -7.18
N ALA A 114 -11.36 9.73 -7.85
CA ALA A 114 -12.66 9.57 -7.20
C ALA A 114 -12.74 8.28 -6.38
N CYS A 115 -12.19 7.16 -6.90
CA CYS A 115 -12.11 5.88 -6.17
C CYS A 115 -11.28 6.00 -4.89
N THR A 116 -10.15 6.72 -4.91
CA THR A 116 -9.32 6.98 -3.72
C THR A 116 -10.13 7.66 -2.60
N ARG A 117 -11.11 8.49 -2.97
CA ARG A 117 -11.98 9.20 -2.01
C ARG A 117 -13.28 8.47 -1.67
N ARG A 118 -13.52 7.32 -2.29
CA ARG A 118 -14.76 6.53 -2.13
C ARG A 118 -16.03 7.31 -2.48
N ASN A 119 -15.90 8.28 -3.39
CA ASN A 119 -17.02 9.14 -3.77
C ASN A 119 -17.85 8.47 -4.86
N LEU A 120 -18.84 7.67 -4.44
CA LEU A 120 -19.68 6.87 -5.33
C LEU A 120 -20.43 7.74 -6.35
N GLU A 121 -20.93 8.90 -5.96
CA GLU A 121 -21.66 9.79 -6.87
C GLU A 121 -20.76 10.30 -8.00
N ILE A 122 -19.56 10.78 -7.68
CA ILE A 122 -18.60 11.25 -8.69
C ILE A 122 -18.12 10.08 -9.57
N ILE A 123 -17.90 8.90 -8.99
CA ILE A 123 -17.57 7.68 -9.75
C ILE A 123 -18.67 7.40 -10.78
N GLY A 124 -19.94 7.44 -10.36
CA GLY A 124 -21.09 7.25 -11.23
C GLY A 124 -21.19 8.31 -12.33
N ASP A 125 -21.00 9.58 -11.99
CA ASP A 125 -21.02 10.69 -12.93
C ASP A 125 -19.92 10.56 -14.00
N LEU A 126 -18.68 10.24 -13.59
CA LEU A 126 -17.55 10.02 -14.51
C LEU A 126 -17.82 8.82 -15.45
N VAL A 127 -18.32 7.71 -14.91
CA VAL A 127 -18.69 6.52 -15.71
C VAL A 127 -19.79 6.85 -16.69
N HIS A 128 -20.83 7.59 -16.28
CA HIS A 128 -21.92 8.03 -17.16
C HIS A 128 -21.43 8.91 -18.32
N HIS A 129 -20.38 9.70 -18.08
CA HIS A 129 -19.76 10.52 -19.11
C HIS A 129 -18.64 9.79 -19.90
N GLY A 130 -18.59 8.47 -19.80
CA GLY A 130 -17.75 7.60 -20.63
C GLY A 130 -16.32 7.38 -20.10
N ALA A 131 -16.07 7.59 -18.79
CA ALA A 131 -14.78 7.21 -18.22
C ALA A 131 -14.51 5.72 -18.40
N ASN A 132 -13.29 5.39 -18.87
CA ASN A 132 -12.86 4.02 -19.09
C ASN A 132 -12.26 3.42 -17.81
N PRO A 133 -12.95 2.47 -17.15
CA PRO A 133 -12.50 1.88 -15.89
C PRO A 133 -11.31 0.92 -16.06
N GLN A 134 -10.99 0.50 -17.30
CA GLN A 134 -9.90 -0.42 -17.60
C GLN A 134 -8.54 0.29 -17.72
N LEU A 135 -8.51 1.61 -17.79
CA LEU A 135 -7.24 2.35 -17.85
C LEU A 135 -6.40 2.04 -16.63
N LYS A 136 -5.10 1.82 -16.87
CA LYS A 136 -4.12 1.47 -15.84
C LYS A 136 -3.12 2.60 -15.64
N ASN A 137 -2.78 2.87 -14.40
CA ASN A 137 -1.68 3.76 -14.04
C ASN A 137 -0.31 3.09 -14.30
N LYS A 138 0.80 3.79 -13.99
CA LYS A 138 2.16 3.24 -14.19
C LYS A 138 2.47 1.98 -13.40
N ASP A 139 1.75 1.72 -12.30
CA ASP A 139 1.87 0.50 -11.50
C ASP A 139 1.00 -0.65 -12.06
N GLY A 140 0.24 -0.38 -13.12
CA GLY A 140 -0.70 -1.33 -13.70
C GLY A 140 -2.03 -1.41 -12.95
N TRP A 141 -2.32 -0.46 -12.06
CA TRP A 141 -3.57 -0.42 -11.30
C TRP A 141 -4.65 0.32 -12.08
N ASN A 142 -5.82 -0.29 -12.21
CA ASN A 142 -7.04 0.38 -12.66
C ASN A 142 -7.86 0.89 -11.46
N CYS A 143 -9.00 1.51 -11.72
CA CYS A 143 -9.87 2.04 -10.67
C CYS A 143 -10.38 0.95 -9.71
N PHE A 144 -10.53 -0.30 -10.16
CA PHE A 144 -11.01 -1.41 -9.33
C PHE A 144 -9.97 -1.90 -8.32
N HIS A 145 -8.67 -1.92 -8.68
CA HIS A 145 -7.59 -2.14 -7.71
C HIS A 145 -7.62 -1.08 -6.59
N ILE A 146 -7.79 0.19 -6.97
CA ILE A 146 -7.84 1.30 -6.02
C ILE A 146 -9.07 1.18 -5.12
N ALA A 147 -10.26 0.90 -5.69
CA ALA A 147 -11.48 0.70 -4.92
C ALA A 147 -11.35 -0.47 -3.94
N SER A 148 -10.69 -1.57 -4.36
CA SER A 148 -10.43 -2.73 -3.50
C SER A 148 -9.50 -2.40 -2.34
N ARG A 149 -8.49 -1.53 -2.54
CA ARG A 149 -7.63 -1.01 -1.49
C ARG A 149 -8.40 -0.14 -0.49
N GLU A 150 -9.23 0.76 -1.01
CA GLU A 150 -9.95 1.73 -0.17
C GLU A 150 -11.05 1.08 0.65
N GLY A 151 -11.71 0.05 0.13
CA GLY A 151 -12.57 -0.84 0.90
C GLY A 151 -14.00 -0.33 1.13
N ASP A 152 -14.58 0.45 0.21
CA ASP A 152 -16.02 0.79 0.24
C ASP A 152 -16.82 -0.26 -0.55
N PRO A 153 -17.66 -1.09 0.11
CA PRO A 153 -18.46 -2.11 -0.57
C PRO A 153 -19.40 -1.56 -1.64
N ARG A 154 -19.93 -0.35 -1.45
CA ARG A 154 -20.86 0.26 -2.41
C ARG A 154 -20.17 0.58 -3.72
N VAL A 155 -18.92 1.06 -3.66
CA VAL A 155 -18.10 1.35 -4.86
C VAL A 155 -17.78 0.05 -5.60
N ILE A 156 -17.37 -1.00 -4.88
CA ILE A 156 -17.08 -2.32 -5.47
C ILE A 156 -18.32 -2.91 -6.15
N GLN A 157 -19.46 -2.89 -5.47
CA GLN A 157 -20.71 -3.39 -6.03
C GLN A 157 -21.11 -2.62 -7.28
N TYR A 158 -21.08 -1.29 -7.23
CA TYR A 158 -21.37 -0.43 -8.37
C TYR A 158 -20.47 -0.75 -9.59
N LEU A 159 -19.16 -0.86 -9.37
CA LEU A 159 -18.23 -1.15 -10.46
C LEU A 159 -18.43 -2.54 -11.04
N LEU A 160 -18.77 -3.55 -10.24
CA LEU A 160 -19.11 -4.90 -10.71
C LEU A 160 -20.45 -4.95 -11.44
N ASP A 161 -21.44 -4.14 -11.03
CA ASP A 161 -22.74 -4.06 -11.71
C ASP A 161 -22.62 -3.37 -13.08
N ALA A 162 -21.80 -2.30 -13.15
CA ALA A 162 -21.58 -1.56 -14.38
C ALA A 162 -20.60 -2.29 -15.34
N PHE A 163 -19.64 -3.01 -14.82
CA PHE A 163 -18.57 -3.67 -15.57
C PHE A 163 -18.28 -5.06 -14.97
N PRO A 164 -19.06 -6.10 -15.33
CA PRO A 164 -19.00 -7.44 -14.72
C PRO A 164 -17.63 -8.11 -14.75
N ASP A 165 -16.80 -7.81 -15.74
CA ASP A 165 -15.46 -8.41 -15.94
C ASP A 165 -14.32 -7.51 -15.45
N ILE A 166 -14.59 -6.42 -14.73
CA ILE A 166 -13.56 -5.47 -14.27
C ILE A 166 -12.57 -6.09 -13.26
N TRP A 167 -12.97 -7.17 -12.61
CA TRP A 167 -12.16 -7.90 -11.64
C TRP A 167 -11.04 -8.71 -12.29
N ASP A 168 -11.18 -9.10 -13.58
CA ASP A 168 -10.20 -9.87 -14.33
C ASP A 168 -9.08 -8.95 -14.84
N THR A 169 -8.25 -8.54 -13.91
CA THR A 169 -7.17 -7.59 -14.15
C THR A 169 -6.01 -7.82 -13.19
N GLU A 170 -4.81 -7.47 -13.65
CA GLU A 170 -3.57 -7.58 -12.87
C GLU A 170 -2.78 -6.29 -12.93
N SER A 171 -2.08 -5.99 -11.85
CA SER A 171 -1.07 -4.94 -11.79
C SER A 171 0.20 -5.34 -12.55
N ARG A 172 1.17 -4.42 -12.66
CA ARG A 172 2.48 -4.70 -13.30
C ARG A 172 3.24 -5.88 -12.69
N ILE A 173 3.00 -6.16 -11.41
CA ILE A 173 3.64 -7.28 -10.69
C ILE A 173 2.71 -8.48 -10.52
N GLY A 174 1.65 -8.58 -11.34
CA GLY A 174 0.73 -9.72 -11.35
C GLY A 174 -0.28 -9.73 -10.18
N ARG A 175 -0.46 -8.62 -9.46
CA ARG A 175 -1.43 -8.56 -8.36
C ARG A 175 -2.83 -8.27 -8.85
N THR A 176 -3.78 -9.09 -8.41
CA THR A 176 -5.20 -8.91 -8.66
C THR A 176 -5.84 -7.97 -7.62
N PRO A 177 -7.06 -7.46 -7.86
CA PRO A 177 -7.84 -6.76 -6.83
C PRO A 177 -8.04 -7.55 -5.53
N LEU A 178 -8.12 -8.90 -5.60
CA LEU A 178 -8.21 -9.76 -4.42
C LEU A 178 -6.93 -9.71 -3.57
N HIS A 179 -5.74 -9.74 -4.18
CA HIS A 179 -4.47 -9.49 -3.46
C HIS A 179 -4.50 -8.14 -2.74
N THR A 180 -4.95 -7.11 -3.45
CA THR A 180 -5.01 -5.75 -2.90
C THR A 180 -5.95 -5.66 -1.71
N ALA A 181 -7.15 -6.24 -1.81
CA ALA A 181 -8.12 -6.26 -0.71
C ALA A 181 -7.59 -7.04 0.49
N ALA A 182 -6.96 -8.20 0.26
CA ALA A 182 -6.39 -9.03 1.31
C ALA A 182 -5.23 -8.34 2.02
N MET A 183 -4.30 -7.74 1.28
CA MET A 183 -3.15 -7.01 1.81
C MET A 183 -3.56 -5.84 2.74
N HIS A 184 -4.69 -5.21 2.46
CA HIS A 184 -5.20 -4.07 3.23
C HIS A 184 -6.30 -4.44 4.23
N GLY A 185 -6.56 -5.73 4.46
CA GLY A 185 -7.53 -6.19 5.45
C GLY A 185 -8.98 -5.79 5.15
N ARG A 186 -9.35 -5.74 3.86
CA ARG A 186 -10.69 -5.31 3.46
C ARG A 186 -11.65 -6.51 3.44
N LEU A 187 -11.99 -7.01 4.62
CA LEU A 187 -12.78 -8.25 4.81
C LEU A 187 -14.06 -8.27 3.96
N GLU A 188 -14.86 -7.21 4.01
CA GLU A 188 -16.13 -7.15 3.26
C GLU A 188 -15.90 -7.15 1.74
N ILE A 189 -14.81 -6.52 1.29
CA ILE A 189 -14.45 -6.54 -0.13
C ILE A 189 -14.03 -7.94 -0.53
N VAL A 190 -13.19 -8.62 0.26
CA VAL A 190 -12.79 -10.01 0.01
C VAL A 190 -14.01 -10.90 -0.12
N LYS A 191 -14.99 -10.80 0.78
CA LYS A 191 -16.24 -11.58 0.71
C LYS A 191 -17.00 -11.32 -0.60
N ILE A 192 -17.18 -10.05 -0.99
CA ILE A 192 -17.87 -9.68 -2.24
C ILE A 192 -17.11 -10.25 -3.45
N LEU A 193 -15.77 -10.12 -3.47
CA LEU A 193 -14.94 -10.61 -4.57
C LEU A 193 -15.03 -12.15 -4.70
N LEU A 194 -15.04 -12.88 -3.59
CA LEU A 194 -15.19 -14.34 -3.61
C LEU A 194 -16.59 -14.81 -4.03
N GLU A 195 -17.61 -14.02 -3.76
CA GLU A 195 -18.99 -14.32 -4.14
C GLU A 195 -19.29 -14.00 -5.60
N ARG A 196 -18.74 -12.90 -6.13
CA ARG A 196 -19.10 -12.34 -7.43
C ARG A 196 -18.06 -12.55 -8.53
N CYS A 197 -16.82 -12.85 -8.18
CA CYS A 197 -15.72 -12.97 -9.12
C CYS A 197 -15.20 -14.41 -9.15
N ARG A 198 -14.61 -14.83 -10.29
CA ARG A 198 -14.16 -16.21 -10.49
C ARG A 198 -12.65 -16.35 -10.29
N TYR A 199 -12.14 -15.82 -9.18
CA TYR A 199 -10.72 -16.01 -8.86
C TYR A 199 -10.40 -17.49 -8.64
N MET A 200 -9.29 -17.95 -9.18
CA MET A 200 -8.76 -19.26 -8.85
C MET A 200 -8.19 -19.27 -7.43
N PRO A 201 -8.35 -20.36 -6.68
CA PRO A 201 -7.63 -20.53 -5.42
C PRO A 201 -6.13 -20.29 -5.60
N ASP A 202 -5.51 -19.65 -4.61
CA ASP A 202 -4.06 -19.40 -4.59
C ASP A 202 -3.48 -18.74 -5.85
N VAL A 203 -4.25 -17.85 -6.49
CA VAL A 203 -3.73 -17.00 -7.56
C VAL A 203 -2.46 -16.28 -7.08
N ARG A 204 -1.39 -16.34 -7.89
CA ARG A 204 -0.06 -15.86 -7.51
C ARG A 204 0.31 -14.56 -8.24
N ASP A 205 0.92 -13.64 -7.52
CA ASP A 205 1.66 -12.56 -8.16
C ASP A 205 3.02 -13.04 -8.72
N HIS A 206 3.81 -12.16 -9.35
CA HIS A 206 5.11 -12.53 -9.92
C HIS A 206 6.16 -12.96 -8.88
N CYS A 207 5.94 -12.69 -7.60
CA CYS A 207 6.77 -13.16 -6.50
C CYS A 207 6.25 -14.47 -5.89
N GLY A 208 5.17 -15.03 -6.43
CA GLY A 208 4.51 -16.23 -5.91
C GLY A 208 3.67 -15.97 -4.65
N ILE A 209 3.38 -14.71 -4.34
CA ILE A 209 2.53 -14.31 -3.21
C ILE A 209 1.08 -14.53 -3.60
N THR A 210 0.29 -15.13 -2.69
CA THR A 210 -1.16 -15.30 -2.83
C THR A 210 -1.92 -14.29 -1.96
N PRO A 211 -3.22 -14.07 -2.17
CA PRO A 211 -4.04 -13.23 -1.29
C PRO A 211 -4.00 -13.67 0.18
N PHE A 212 -3.92 -14.99 0.44
CA PHE A 212 -3.76 -15.52 1.79
C PHE A 212 -2.43 -15.08 2.43
N VAL A 213 -1.32 -15.23 1.70
CA VAL A 213 0.00 -14.77 2.17
C VAL A 213 -0.02 -13.27 2.44
N ASP A 214 -0.66 -12.47 1.56
CA ASP A 214 -0.81 -11.02 1.77
C ASP A 214 -1.59 -10.71 3.06
N ALA A 215 -2.67 -11.42 3.33
CA ALA A 215 -3.42 -11.25 4.58
C ALA A 215 -2.56 -11.58 5.81
N ILE A 216 -1.89 -12.73 5.80
CA ILE A 216 -1.08 -13.23 6.91
C ILE A 216 0.11 -12.32 7.22
N GLN A 217 0.88 -11.94 6.19
CA GLN A 217 2.06 -11.08 6.40
C GLN A 217 1.72 -9.65 6.84
N ASN A 218 0.46 -9.21 6.68
CA ASN A 218 -0.02 -7.92 7.17
C ASN A 218 -0.91 -8.04 8.43
N GLY A 219 -1.07 -9.24 9.00
CA GLY A 219 -1.79 -9.47 10.25
C GLY A 219 -3.31 -9.45 10.15
N HIS A 220 -3.87 -9.61 8.95
CA HIS A 220 -5.32 -9.64 8.70
C HIS A 220 -5.88 -11.06 8.80
N LEU A 221 -5.99 -11.56 10.03
CA LEU A 221 -6.35 -12.96 10.30
C LEU A 221 -7.79 -13.29 9.91
N ASP A 222 -8.70 -12.35 10.08
CA ASP A 222 -10.09 -12.48 9.66
C ASP A 222 -10.23 -12.68 8.14
N VAL A 223 -9.42 -11.96 7.36
CA VAL A 223 -9.32 -12.17 5.90
C VAL A 223 -8.68 -13.53 5.60
N GLY A 224 -7.59 -13.88 6.29
CA GLY A 224 -6.95 -15.18 6.16
C GLY A 224 -7.94 -16.34 6.41
N GLN A 225 -8.73 -16.25 7.48
CA GLN A 225 -9.77 -17.23 7.82
C GLN A 225 -10.80 -17.39 6.68
N VAL A 226 -11.31 -16.29 6.16
CA VAL A 226 -12.30 -16.34 5.05
C VAL A 226 -11.70 -16.96 3.79
N LEU A 227 -10.43 -16.66 3.47
CA LEU A 227 -9.75 -17.25 2.32
C LEU A 227 -9.54 -18.76 2.46
N LEU A 228 -9.24 -19.25 3.68
CA LEU A 228 -9.16 -20.68 3.96
C LEU A 228 -10.52 -21.37 3.82
N GLU A 229 -11.56 -20.81 4.44
CA GLU A 229 -12.88 -21.45 4.52
C GLU A 229 -13.66 -21.41 3.20
N ARG A 230 -13.57 -20.30 2.48
CA ARG A 230 -14.42 -20.05 1.29
C ARG A 230 -13.66 -20.14 -0.03
N HIS A 231 -12.33 -20.10 -0.02
CA HIS A 231 -11.51 -20.05 -1.23
C HIS A 231 -10.46 -21.14 -1.30
N GLN A 232 -10.46 -22.07 -0.34
CA GLN A 232 -9.55 -23.21 -0.30
C GLN A 232 -8.06 -22.83 -0.35
N ALA A 233 -7.70 -21.69 0.28
CA ALA A 233 -6.32 -21.23 0.31
C ALA A 233 -5.42 -22.25 1.02
N ASP A 234 -4.21 -22.46 0.49
CA ASP A 234 -3.21 -23.35 1.09
C ASP A 234 -2.34 -22.59 2.10
N CYS A 235 -2.48 -22.93 3.39
CA CYS A 235 -1.67 -22.32 4.47
C CYS A 235 -0.18 -22.71 4.45
N LYS A 236 0.22 -23.68 3.61
CA LYS A 236 1.61 -24.16 3.45
C LYS A 236 2.20 -23.79 2.08
N ILE A 237 1.50 -22.98 1.30
CA ILE A 237 1.94 -22.56 -0.03
C ILE A 237 3.30 -21.87 0.03
N ARG A 238 4.17 -22.15 -0.95
CA ARG A 238 5.51 -21.55 -1.05
C ARG A 238 5.54 -20.45 -2.10
N ASP A 239 6.13 -19.31 -1.76
CA ASP A 239 6.41 -18.24 -2.72
C ASP A 239 7.59 -18.58 -3.66
N ALA A 240 7.97 -17.67 -4.54
CA ALA A 240 9.06 -17.88 -5.49
C ALA A 240 10.44 -18.10 -4.83
N LEU A 241 10.61 -17.71 -3.56
CA LEU A 241 11.83 -17.94 -2.79
C LEU A 241 11.74 -19.18 -1.90
N GLY A 242 10.61 -19.90 -1.92
CA GLY A 242 10.36 -21.05 -1.09
C GLY A 242 9.86 -20.75 0.33
N ASN A 243 9.50 -19.49 0.64
CA ASN A 243 8.93 -19.14 1.93
C ASN A 243 7.45 -19.49 1.99
N GLN A 244 7.03 -20.03 3.12
CA GLN A 244 5.62 -20.24 3.45
C GLN A 244 5.03 -19.03 4.19
N PRO A 245 3.69 -18.94 4.38
CA PRO A 245 3.05 -17.92 5.19
C PRO A 245 3.66 -17.74 6.58
N LEU A 246 4.08 -18.85 7.24
CA LEU A 246 4.78 -18.83 8.52
C LEU A 246 6.06 -17.98 8.49
N HIS A 247 6.89 -18.16 7.46
CA HIS A 247 8.12 -17.41 7.28
C HIS A 247 7.82 -15.93 6.99
N ARG A 248 6.81 -15.64 6.19
CA ARG A 248 6.36 -14.28 5.88
C ARG A 248 5.85 -13.55 7.12
N ALA A 249 5.07 -14.22 7.97
CA ALA A 249 4.64 -13.68 9.25
C ALA A 249 5.83 -13.33 10.17
N ALA A 250 6.86 -14.19 10.19
CA ALA A 250 8.08 -13.94 10.97
C ALA A 250 8.91 -12.78 10.42
N ILE A 251 9.01 -12.64 9.10
CA ILE A 251 9.70 -11.52 8.41
C ILE A 251 9.04 -10.18 8.76
N THR A 252 7.71 -10.14 8.85
CA THR A 252 6.95 -8.90 9.10
C THR A 252 6.59 -8.68 10.58
N GLY A 253 6.99 -9.60 11.46
CA GLY A 253 6.80 -9.44 12.90
C GLY A 253 5.38 -9.73 13.40
N GLN A 254 4.58 -10.51 12.67
CA GLN A 254 3.17 -10.77 12.95
C GLN A 254 2.98 -11.94 13.95
N GLY A 255 3.14 -11.67 15.24
CA GLY A 255 3.06 -12.70 16.29
C GLY A 255 1.71 -13.42 16.34
N GLU A 256 0.59 -12.72 16.20
CA GLU A 256 -0.73 -13.35 16.20
C GLU A 256 -0.95 -14.25 14.96
N ALA A 257 -0.40 -13.85 13.80
CA ALA A 257 -0.44 -14.71 12.61
C ALA A 257 0.37 -16.00 12.80
N LEU A 258 1.49 -15.94 13.53
CA LEU A 258 2.26 -17.14 13.89
C LEU A 258 1.46 -18.06 14.81
N ARG A 259 0.77 -17.50 15.84
CA ARG A 259 -0.11 -18.32 16.71
C ARG A 259 -1.21 -18.99 15.90
N PHE A 260 -1.87 -18.23 15.04
CA PHE A 260 -2.92 -18.76 14.17
C PHE A 260 -2.40 -19.90 13.28
N LEU A 261 -1.25 -19.72 12.61
CA LEU A 261 -0.70 -20.76 11.72
C LEU A 261 -0.26 -22.01 12.49
N VAL A 262 0.40 -21.85 13.65
CA VAL A 262 0.96 -23.00 14.40
C VAL A 262 -0.10 -23.67 15.26
N SER A 263 -0.92 -22.90 16.01
CA SER A 263 -1.86 -23.47 16.97
C SER A 263 -3.18 -23.89 16.35
N ASP A 264 -3.71 -23.10 15.40
CA ASP A 264 -5.05 -23.35 14.83
C ASP A 264 -4.97 -24.17 13.53
N LEU A 265 -3.90 -23.98 12.74
CA LEU A 265 -3.73 -24.66 11.45
C LEU A 265 -2.65 -25.76 11.48
N GLU A 266 -2.06 -26.05 12.62
CA GLU A 266 -1.08 -27.12 12.85
C GLU A 266 0.11 -27.07 11.86
N VAL A 267 0.57 -25.86 11.50
CA VAL A 267 1.79 -25.68 10.71
C VAL A 267 3.00 -25.92 11.60
N ASP A 268 3.96 -26.72 11.13
CA ASP A 268 5.21 -26.96 11.86
C ASP A 268 5.96 -25.63 12.06
N VAL A 269 6.21 -25.28 13.33
CA VAL A 269 6.89 -24.03 13.70
C VAL A 269 8.35 -23.97 13.23
N ASP A 270 8.99 -25.13 13.06
CA ASP A 270 10.37 -25.28 12.57
C ASP A 270 10.45 -25.64 11.07
N GLU A 271 9.34 -25.45 10.34
CA GLU A 271 9.30 -25.63 8.88
C GLU A 271 10.44 -24.84 8.21
N ARG A 272 11.05 -25.47 7.21
CA ARG A 272 12.23 -24.94 6.54
C ARG A 272 11.89 -24.29 5.20
N ALA A 273 12.47 -23.13 4.98
CA ALA A 273 12.29 -22.34 3.76
C ALA A 273 13.61 -22.11 3.01
N THR A 274 13.49 -21.87 1.74
CA THR A 274 14.59 -21.58 0.83
C THR A 274 15.63 -22.71 0.71
N ASP A 275 16.58 -22.56 -0.19
CA ASP A 275 17.70 -23.50 -0.34
C ASP A 275 18.66 -23.50 0.86
N LEU A 276 18.51 -22.55 1.77
CA LEU A 276 19.32 -22.40 2.97
C LEU A 276 18.70 -23.04 4.21
N ASP A 277 17.52 -23.64 4.10
CA ASP A 277 16.80 -24.26 5.23
C ASP A 277 16.53 -23.29 6.40
N LEU A 278 16.20 -22.03 6.09
CA LEU A 278 15.88 -21.02 7.10
C LEU A 278 14.51 -21.32 7.73
N THR A 279 14.41 -21.21 9.05
CA THR A 279 13.15 -21.30 9.80
C THR A 279 12.59 -19.90 10.10
N ALA A 280 11.35 -19.83 10.56
CA ALA A 280 10.73 -18.60 11.04
C ALA A 280 11.57 -17.89 12.10
N LEU A 281 12.25 -18.63 12.99
CA LEU A 281 13.14 -18.09 14.02
C LEU A 281 14.35 -17.36 13.42
N HIS A 282 14.96 -17.90 12.37
CA HIS A 282 16.05 -17.25 11.65
C HIS A 282 15.60 -15.91 11.03
N TYR A 283 14.42 -15.89 10.41
CA TYR A 283 13.87 -14.67 9.82
C TYR A 283 13.52 -13.62 10.87
N ALA A 284 12.83 -13.98 11.95
CA ALA A 284 12.51 -13.06 13.04
C ALA A 284 13.78 -12.43 13.65
N ALA A 285 14.84 -13.22 13.81
CA ALA A 285 16.14 -12.73 14.32
C ALA A 285 16.85 -11.82 13.31
N LYS A 286 16.78 -12.15 12.00
CA LYS A 286 17.35 -11.36 10.91
C LYS A 286 16.70 -9.99 10.78
N GLU A 287 15.38 -9.92 10.94
CA GLU A 287 14.61 -8.66 10.80
C GLU A 287 14.49 -7.89 12.14
N GLY A 288 15.00 -8.44 13.25
CA GLY A 288 15.06 -7.74 14.54
C GLY A 288 13.79 -7.76 15.37
N HIS A 289 12.89 -8.70 15.10
CA HIS A 289 11.60 -8.81 15.78
C HIS A 289 11.68 -9.61 17.07
N LYS A 290 12.19 -9.01 18.16
CA LYS A 290 12.33 -9.66 19.48
C LYS A 290 11.02 -10.29 19.95
N GLY A 291 9.88 -9.59 19.85
CA GLY A 291 8.58 -10.13 20.27
C GLY A 291 8.17 -11.36 19.47
N THR A 292 8.51 -11.41 18.19
CA THR A 292 8.27 -12.57 17.31
C THR A 292 9.15 -13.75 17.68
N ILE A 293 10.41 -13.52 18.04
CA ILE A 293 11.30 -14.57 18.59
C ILE A 293 10.68 -15.16 19.84
N GLN A 294 10.22 -14.34 20.77
CA GLN A 294 9.54 -14.79 21.99
C GLN A 294 8.30 -15.63 21.68
N CYS A 295 7.49 -15.16 20.74
CA CYS A 295 6.30 -15.86 20.29
C CYS A 295 6.64 -17.23 19.71
N LEU A 296 7.60 -17.33 18.79
CA LEU A 296 8.01 -18.59 18.17
C LEU A 296 8.52 -19.59 19.20
N LEU A 297 9.35 -19.17 20.14
CA LEU A 297 9.83 -20.04 21.22
C LEU A 297 8.69 -20.51 22.14
N SER A 298 7.70 -19.66 22.42
CA SER A 298 6.51 -20.06 23.18
C SER A 298 5.61 -21.06 22.43
N LEU A 299 5.69 -21.07 21.10
CA LEU A 299 5.00 -22.03 20.23
C LEU A 299 5.81 -23.32 20.01
N GLY A 300 6.96 -23.47 20.68
CA GLY A 300 7.78 -24.68 20.64
C GLY A 300 8.89 -24.68 19.59
N ALA A 301 9.20 -23.53 18.96
CA ALA A 301 10.32 -23.44 18.04
C ALA A 301 11.64 -23.84 18.71
N SER A 302 12.47 -24.60 18.01
CA SER A 302 13.77 -25.02 18.50
C SER A 302 14.75 -23.83 18.55
N LEU A 303 15.17 -23.43 19.76
CA LEU A 303 16.13 -22.35 19.97
C LEU A 303 17.47 -22.61 19.25
N HIS A 304 17.88 -23.89 19.17
CA HIS A 304 19.18 -24.32 18.65
C HIS A 304 19.14 -24.71 17.17
N VAL A 305 18.04 -24.45 16.47
CA VAL A 305 17.90 -24.76 15.05
C VAL A 305 19.01 -24.09 14.22
N LYS A 306 19.57 -24.84 13.29
CA LYS A 306 20.62 -24.39 12.39
C LYS A 306 20.14 -24.43 10.95
N ASP A 307 20.52 -23.44 10.18
CA ASP A 307 20.33 -23.43 8.74
C ASP A 307 21.35 -24.37 8.04
N LYS A 308 21.31 -24.45 6.72
CA LYS A 308 22.18 -25.31 5.92
C LYS A 308 23.69 -24.95 6.03
N LYS A 309 24.01 -23.74 6.48
CA LYS A 309 25.37 -23.30 6.76
C LYS A 309 25.73 -23.37 8.25
N HIS A 310 25.01 -24.15 9.02
CA HIS A 310 25.11 -24.28 10.47
C HIS A 310 24.96 -22.97 11.26
N ARG A 311 24.36 -21.93 10.68
CA ARG A 311 24.08 -20.65 11.35
C ARG A 311 22.81 -20.77 12.18
N THR A 312 22.81 -20.12 13.34
CA THR A 312 21.68 -20.02 14.26
C THR A 312 21.01 -18.65 14.15
N ALA A 313 19.88 -18.45 14.81
CA ALA A 313 19.22 -17.15 14.96
C ALA A 313 20.18 -16.06 15.53
N LEU A 314 21.15 -16.46 16.36
CA LEU A 314 22.14 -15.53 16.90
C LEU A 314 23.07 -14.93 15.81
N HIS A 315 23.48 -15.74 14.83
CA HIS A 315 24.24 -15.25 13.67
C HIS A 315 23.41 -14.24 12.86
N MET A 316 22.11 -14.52 12.67
CA MET A 316 21.22 -13.63 11.91
C MET A 316 21.06 -12.27 12.61
N ALA A 317 20.78 -12.28 13.91
CA ALA A 317 20.62 -11.08 14.71
C ALA A 317 21.92 -10.24 14.79
N SER A 318 23.08 -10.93 14.98
CA SER A 318 24.38 -10.27 15.07
C SER A 318 24.82 -9.64 13.75
N ALA A 319 24.63 -10.33 12.62
CA ALA A 319 24.96 -9.82 11.30
C ALA A 319 24.15 -8.55 10.95
N ARG A 320 22.93 -8.43 11.47
CA ARG A 320 22.05 -7.28 11.28
C ARG A 320 22.11 -6.26 12.43
N GLN A 321 22.96 -6.50 13.43
CA GLN A 321 23.19 -5.59 14.55
C GLN A 321 21.94 -5.35 15.43
N HIS A 322 21.10 -6.37 15.61
CA HIS A 322 19.88 -6.29 16.42
C HIS A 322 20.15 -6.61 17.90
N ALA A 323 20.72 -5.67 18.65
CA ALA A 323 21.09 -5.84 20.05
C ALA A 323 19.98 -6.43 20.96
N PRO A 324 18.70 -6.00 20.87
CA PRO A 324 17.63 -6.59 21.68
C PRO A 324 17.38 -8.07 21.39
N CYS A 325 17.56 -8.52 20.14
CA CYS A 325 17.42 -9.91 19.74
C CYS A 325 18.63 -10.73 20.23
N VAL A 326 19.85 -10.21 20.04
CA VAL A 326 21.09 -10.84 20.53
C VAL A 326 21.03 -11.06 22.05
N ARG A 327 20.69 -10.00 22.81
CA ARG A 327 20.51 -10.09 24.26
C ARG A 327 19.52 -11.18 24.65
N PHE A 328 18.35 -11.17 24.03
CA PHE A 328 17.30 -12.14 24.35
C PHE A 328 17.73 -13.58 24.02
N LEU A 329 18.33 -13.83 22.85
CA LEU A 329 18.77 -15.17 22.45
C LEU A 329 19.87 -15.73 23.38
N LEU A 330 20.82 -14.89 23.77
CA LEU A 330 21.86 -15.26 24.75
C LEU A 330 21.25 -15.57 26.14
N GLN A 331 20.30 -14.75 26.62
CA GLN A 331 19.60 -14.98 27.87
C GLN A 331 18.72 -16.23 27.85
N ALA A 332 18.17 -16.58 26.68
CA ALA A 332 17.41 -17.81 26.47
C ALA A 332 18.32 -19.08 26.45
N GLY A 333 19.64 -18.90 26.51
CA GLY A 333 20.61 -20.00 26.58
C GLY A 333 21.19 -20.42 25.22
N LEU A 334 20.97 -19.63 24.15
CA LEU A 334 21.59 -19.93 22.85
C LEU A 334 23.09 -19.64 22.92
N LYS A 335 23.92 -20.68 22.79
CA LYS A 335 25.37 -20.57 22.82
C LYS A 335 25.91 -20.06 21.48
N ASP A 336 26.95 -19.21 21.56
CA ASP A 336 27.72 -18.76 20.38
C ASP A 336 28.57 -19.91 19.87
N SER A 337 28.16 -20.49 18.73
CA SER A 337 28.83 -21.63 18.08
C SER A 337 29.25 -21.24 16.65
N PRO A 338 30.30 -21.86 16.09
CA PRO A 338 30.71 -21.50 14.73
C PRO A 338 29.75 -22.05 13.68
N ASP A 339 29.70 -21.38 12.56
CA ASP A 339 29.09 -21.86 11.32
C ASP A 339 30.06 -22.77 10.53
N ASP A 340 29.69 -23.19 9.31
CA ASP A 340 30.53 -24.05 8.44
C ASP A 340 31.86 -23.43 8.06
N THR A 341 31.99 -22.12 8.12
CA THR A 341 33.22 -21.40 7.82
C THR A 341 34.10 -21.15 9.05
N GLY A 342 33.64 -21.61 10.22
CA GLY A 342 34.27 -21.35 11.50
C GLY A 342 33.94 -19.98 12.08
N MET A 343 32.97 -19.25 11.50
CA MET A 343 32.56 -17.92 11.94
C MET A 343 31.57 -18.00 13.09
N TYR A 344 31.86 -17.31 14.19
CA TYR A 344 30.97 -17.17 15.33
C TYR A 344 30.05 -15.96 15.19
N ALA A 345 28.86 -15.99 15.79
CA ALA A 345 27.93 -14.88 15.75
C ALA A 345 28.52 -13.55 16.30
N ARG A 346 29.37 -13.62 17.35
CA ARG A 346 30.08 -12.46 17.89
C ARG A 346 31.00 -11.77 16.88
N GLN A 347 31.58 -12.51 15.94
CA GLN A 347 32.48 -11.95 14.91
C GLN A 347 31.71 -11.19 13.83
N LEU A 348 30.42 -11.42 13.70
CA LEU A 348 29.51 -10.68 12.82
C LEU A 348 29.01 -9.37 13.46
N ALA A 349 29.15 -9.24 14.77
CA ALA A 349 28.81 -8.02 15.49
C ALA A 349 29.85 -6.92 15.18
N LYS A 350 29.36 -5.73 14.84
CA LYS A 350 30.18 -4.56 14.51
C LYS A 350 29.94 -3.39 15.46
N LYS A 351 28.70 -3.25 15.96
CA LYS A 351 28.34 -2.19 16.88
C LYS A 351 28.80 -2.52 18.30
N PRO A 352 29.33 -1.51 19.06
CA PRO A 352 29.80 -1.70 20.42
C PRO A 352 28.77 -2.31 21.37
N ASP A 353 27.53 -1.88 21.26
CA ASP A 353 26.39 -2.37 22.07
C ASP A 353 26.13 -3.87 21.84
N VAL A 354 26.28 -4.33 20.60
CA VAL A 354 26.13 -5.76 20.27
C VAL A 354 27.32 -6.58 20.75
N LEU A 355 28.55 -6.06 20.58
CA LEU A 355 29.78 -6.73 21.05
C LEU A 355 29.81 -6.90 22.57
N GLN A 356 29.40 -5.87 23.31
CA GLN A 356 29.35 -5.88 24.78
C GLN A 356 28.45 -7.01 25.30
N LEU A 357 27.34 -7.36 24.61
CA LEU A 357 26.43 -8.43 25.01
C LEU A 357 27.10 -9.81 25.06
N PHE A 358 28.03 -10.07 24.14
CA PHE A 358 28.79 -11.32 24.13
C PHE A 358 29.81 -11.37 25.26
N GLU A 359 30.43 -10.22 25.64
CA GLU A 359 31.34 -10.11 26.75
C GLU A 359 30.62 -10.30 28.09
N GLU A 360 29.49 -9.64 28.29
CA GLU A 360 28.62 -9.79 29.46
C GLU A 360 28.20 -11.26 29.66
N ASN A 361 27.76 -11.93 28.59
CA ASN A 361 27.35 -13.32 28.64
C ASN A 361 28.50 -14.29 28.99
N ARG A 362 29.75 -13.98 28.58
CA ARG A 362 30.94 -14.78 28.93
C ARG A 362 31.34 -14.65 30.41
N LEU A 363 31.13 -13.49 30.99
CA LEU A 363 31.44 -13.22 32.40
C LEU A 363 30.39 -13.83 33.33
N GLY A 364 29.09 -13.69 33.00
CA GLY A 364 28.01 -14.28 33.80
C GLY A 364 27.95 -15.81 33.78
N GLY A 365 28.54 -16.47 32.78
CA GLY A 365 28.62 -17.93 32.68
C GLY A 365 29.71 -18.58 33.49
N LYS A 366 30.55 -17.83 34.26
CA LYS A 366 31.62 -18.35 35.12
C LYS A 366 31.24 -18.44 36.60
N GLU A 367 30.00 -18.03 36.97
CA GLU A 367 29.55 -18.02 38.37
C GLU A 367 28.57 -19.17 38.72
N HIS A 368 28.46 -20.22 37.88
CA HIS A 368 27.67 -21.43 38.23
C HIS A 368 28.43 -22.72 37.97
#